data_bee9d37bb287b2459e7d895a8d1272d2
#
_entry.id   bee9d37bb287b2459e7d895a8d1272d2
#
_cell.length_a   1.000
_cell.length_b   1.000
_cell.length_c   1.000
_cell.angle_alpha   90.00
_cell.angle_beta   90.00
_cell.angle_gamma   90.00
#
_symmetry.space_group_name_H-M   'P 1'
#
loop_
_entity.id
_entity.type
_entity.pdbx_description
1 polymer ?
#
loop_
_entity_poly.entity_id
_entity_poly.type
_entity_poly.pdbx_seq_one_letter_code
_entity_poly.pdbx_strand_id
1 'polypeptide(L)'
;MKTADLCDQCLDELQVCELSFQSYGGKRMFSGPIATVDVFEDNVLVREALETVPPGTVLVVDGKGSRRVALLGDRLAQIACDRGLAGIIIHGCIRDSAEIGRMPLGVMAIGTCPVKSKKEGKGARDVVLEFGGVRWEPGAYVYADADGVVVANKDLLRKMVDGCGRVSFNTTNRLRRWRWNGRKCVHCIQINL
;
A
#
# COMPACT_ATOMS: atom_id res chain seq x y z
N MET A 1 -2.22 10.98 -3.74
CA MET A 1 -3.44 10.78 -4.54
C MET A 1 -4.32 9.80 -3.78
N LYS A 2 -5.62 10.05 -3.70
CA LYS A 2 -6.58 9.19 -3.00
C LYS A 2 -6.91 7.96 -3.87
N THR A 3 -7.33 6.86 -3.24
CA THR A 3 -7.78 5.66 -3.97
C THR A 3 -8.96 5.97 -4.90
N ALA A 4 -9.91 6.80 -4.46
CA ALA A 4 -11.02 7.26 -5.29
C ALA A 4 -10.55 7.99 -6.57
N ASP A 5 -9.57 8.92 -6.45
CA ASP A 5 -9.02 9.64 -7.61
C ASP A 5 -8.32 8.67 -8.59
N LEU A 6 -7.67 7.61 -8.09
CA LEU A 6 -7.05 6.57 -8.91
C LEU A 6 -8.10 5.75 -9.66
N CYS A 7 -9.18 5.34 -8.98
CA CYS A 7 -10.28 4.61 -9.61
C CYS A 7 -10.95 5.44 -10.71
N ASP A 8 -11.16 6.74 -10.48
CA ASP A 8 -11.76 7.63 -11.47
C ASP A 8 -10.90 7.80 -12.74
N GLN A 9 -9.57 7.62 -12.63
CA GLN A 9 -8.63 7.86 -13.73
C GLN A 9 -8.12 6.58 -14.40
N CYS A 10 -8.00 5.48 -13.67
CA CYS A 10 -7.28 4.28 -14.09
C CYS A 10 -7.97 2.96 -13.68
N LEU A 11 -9.30 2.92 -13.61
CA LEU A 11 -10.04 1.74 -13.12
C LEU A 11 -9.65 0.44 -13.84
N ASP A 12 -9.43 0.50 -15.14
CA ASP A 12 -9.04 -0.67 -15.95
C ASP A 12 -7.64 -1.22 -15.62
N GLU A 13 -6.81 -0.44 -14.91
CA GLU A 13 -5.47 -0.86 -14.47
C GLU A 13 -5.45 -1.27 -12.97
N LEU A 14 -6.61 -1.28 -12.30
CA LEU A 14 -6.75 -1.51 -10.87
C LEU A 14 -7.59 -2.74 -10.55
N GLN A 15 -7.20 -3.43 -9.48
CA GLN A 15 -8.04 -4.38 -8.78
C GLN A 15 -8.46 -3.73 -7.45
N VAL A 16 -9.75 -3.70 -7.17
CA VAL A 16 -10.29 -3.12 -5.92
C VAL A 16 -10.50 -4.24 -4.90
N CYS A 17 -9.91 -4.08 -3.72
CA CYS A 17 -10.08 -5.07 -2.66
C CYS A 17 -11.47 -4.96 -2.02
N GLU A 18 -12.22 -6.06 -2.03
CA GLU A 18 -13.58 -6.14 -1.50
C GLU A 18 -13.62 -6.33 0.04
N LEU A 19 -12.47 -6.64 0.66
CA LEU A 19 -12.41 -6.79 2.11
C LEU A 19 -12.44 -5.43 2.82
N SER A 20 -13.29 -5.35 3.83
CA SER A 20 -13.32 -4.20 4.74
C SER A 20 -12.18 -4.29 5.74
N PHE A 21 -11.11 -3.56 5.48
CA PHE A 21 -10.03 -3.37 6.43
C PHE A 21 -10.31 -2.20 7.37
N GLN A 22 -9.85 -2.35 8.62
CA GLN A 22 -9.79 -1.24 9.56
C GLN A 22 -8.37 -0.68 9.60
N SER A 23 -8.25 0.65 9.62
CA SER A 23 -6.96 1.33 9.71
C SER A 23 -6.57 1.53 11.17
N TYR A 24 -5.44 0.94 11.56
CA TYR A 24 -4.90 0.98 12.93
C TYR A 24 -3.65 1.83 13.06
N GLY A 25 -2.86 2.01 12.01
CA GLY A 25 -1.64 2.81 12.03
C GLY A 25 -1.91 4.31 12.09
N GLY A 26 -0.93 5.09 12.55
CA GLY A 26 -1.01 6.55 12.57
C GLY A 26 -1.01 7.18 11.18
N LYS A 27 -0.46 6.50 10.18
CA LYS A 27 -0.47 6.93 8.78
C LYS A 27 -1.69 6.33 8.07
N ARG A 28 -2.67 7.19 7.73
CA ARG A 28 -3.96 6.79 7.16
C ARG A 28 -3.94 6.57 5.65
N MET A 29 -2.95 7.08 4.96
CA MET A 29 -2.77 6.91 3.53
C MET A 29 -1.35 6.45 3.26
N PHE A 30 -1.19 5.35 2.53
CA PHE A 30 0.11 4.81 2.18
C PHE A 30 0.04 4.04 0.87
N SER A 31 1.18 3.92 0.21
CA SER A 31 1.33 3.16 -1.03
C SER A 31 2.76 2.67 -1.16
N GLY A 32 2.97 1.63 -1.94
CA GLY A 32 4.31 1.11 -2.23
C GLY A 32 4.27 -0.22 -2.98
N PRO A 33 5.45 -0.70 -3.39
CA PRO A 33 5.58 -2.03 -3.95
C PRO A 33 5.22 -3.09 -2.90
N ILE A 34 4.62 -4.19 -3.35
CA ILE A 34 4.12 -5.28 -2.51
C ILE A 34 5.23 -6.29 -2.24
N ALA A 35 5.41 -6.68 -0.99
CA ALA A 35 6.00 -7.94 -0.58
C ALA A 35 4.94 -8.80 0.12
N THR A 36 5.00 -10.12 -0.02
CA THR A 36 3.94 -11.01 0.43
C THR A 36 4.41 -12.05 1.43
N VAL A 37 3.53 -12.41 2.36
CA VAL A 37 3.72 -13.49 3.33
C VAL A 37 2.42 -14.27 3.48
N ASP A 38 2.49 -15.60 3.29
CA ASP A 38 1.42 -16.55 3.53
C ASP A 38 1.67 -17.31 4.82
N VAL A 39 0.79 -17.16 5.83
CA VAL A 39 0.93 -17.79 7.15
C VAL A 39 -0.43 -18.16 7.71
N PHE A 40 -0.42 -19.12 8.64
CA PHE A 40 -1.62 -19.47 9.41
C PHE A 40 -1.32 -19.48 10.90
N GLU A 41 -1.77 -18.42 11.60
CA GLU A 41 -1.63 -18.26 13.05
C GLU A 41 -0.18 -18.29 13.57
N ASP A 42 0.78 -17.99 12.68
CA ASP A 42 2.21 -17.93 12.95
C ASP A 42 2.79 -16.61 12.42
N ASN A 43 3.71 -15.98 13.15
CA ASN A 43 4.28 -14.70 12.75
C ASN A 43 5.81 -14.70 12.60
N VAL A 44 6.44 -15.85 12.56
CA VAL A 44 7.91 -15.93 12.33
C VAL A 44 8.27 -15.33 10.99
N LEU A 45 7.62 -15.77 9.90
CA LEU A 45 7.89 -15.27 8.55
C LEU A 45 7.47 -13.80 8.38
N VAL A 46 6.44 -13.34 9.12
CA VAL A 46 6.08 -11.91 9.15
C VAL A 46 7.24 -11.10 9.70
N ARG A 47 7.83 -11.51 10.82
CA ARG A 47 9.00 -10.85 11.41
C ARG A 47 10.18 -10.83 10.45
N GLU A 48 10.53 -11.97 9.87
CA GLU A 48 11.64 -12.08 8.91
C GLU A 48 11.43 -11.17 7.69
N ALA A 49 10.19 -11.08 7.18
CA ALA A 49 9.86 -10.17 6.09
C ALA A 49 10.07 -8.70 6.51
N LEU A 50 9.57 -8.29 7.67
CA LEU A 50 9.76 -6.94 8.19
C LEU A 50 11.24 -6.55 8.35
N GLU A 51 12.10 -7.52 8.69
CA GLU A 51 13.53 -7.32 8.88
C GLU A 51 14.32 -7.25 7.54
N THR A 52 13.76 -7.76 6.43
CA THR A 52 14.50 -7.97 5.19
C THR A 52 14.00 -7.22 3.96
N VAL A 53 12.69 -6.91 3.88
CA VAL A 53 12.14 -6.19 2.71
C VAL A 53 12.70 -4.77 2.59
N PRO A 54 12.81 -4.21 1.36
CA PRO A 54 13.31 -2.87 1.15
C PRO A 54 12.45 -1.79 1.82
N PRO A 55 13.04 -0.63 2.20
CA PRO A 55 12.27 0.54 2.62
C PRO A 55 11.23 0.98 1.57
N GLY A 56 10.13 1.57 2.00
CA GLY A 56 9.03 1.99 1.12
C GLY A 56 8.10 0.87 0.68
N THR A 57 8.39 -0.40 1.01
CA THR A 57 7.53 -1.55 0.70
C THR A 57 6.27 -1.55 1.58
N VAL A 58 5.18 -2.05 1.03
CA VAL A 58 3.98 -2.46 1.78
C VAL A 58 4.00 -3.98 1.92
N LEU A 59 4.07 -4.46 3.17
CA LEU A 59 4.00 -5.89 3.46
C LEU A 59 2.54 -6.35 3.50
N VAL A 60 2.19 -7.28 2.63
CA VAL A 60 0.87 -7.91 2.57
C VAL A 60 0.94 -9.30 3.18
N VAL A 61 0.16 -9.56 4.23
CA VAL A 61 0.15 -10.81 4.98
C VAL A 61 -1.21 -11.48 4.83
N ASP A 62 -1.24 -12.66 4.24
CA ASP A 62 -2.43 -13.51 4.28
C ASP A 62 -2.40 -14.42 5.51
N GLY A 63 -3.16 -14.06 6.52
CA GLY A 63 -3.42 -14.85 7.73
C GLY A 63 -4.66 -15.74 7.62
N LYS A 64 -5.13 -15.97 6.39
CA LYS A 64 -6.33 -16.79 6.09
C LYS A 64 -7.61 -16.28 6.78
N GLY A 65 -7.66 -14.98 7.09
CA GLY A 65 -8.80 -14.40 7.78
C GLY A 65 -8.97 -14.81 9.23
N SER A 66 -7.99 -15.49 9.84
CA SER A 66 -8.09 -15.94 11.23
C SER A 66 -8.22 -14.75 12.18
N ARG A 67 -9.18 -14.86 13.09
CA ARG A 67 -9.41 -13.90 14.18
C ARG A 67 -8.99 -14.44 15.56
N ARG A 68 -8.34 -15.60 15.59
CA ARG A 68 -8.01 -16.30 16.85
C ARG A 68 -6.69 -15.85 17.47
N VAL A 69 -5.80 -15.28 16.65
CA VAL A 69 -4.49 -14.80 17.10
C VAL A 69 -4.11 -13.51 16.37
N ALA A 70 -3.19 -12.73 16.96
CA ALA A 70 -2.60 -11.56 16.35
C ALA A 70 -1.30 -11.90 15.62
N LEU A 71 -1.20 -11.51 14.37
CA LEU A 71 0.02 -11.68 13.55
C LEU A 71 1.01 -10.51 13.73
N LEU A 72 0.53 -9.33 14.13
CA LEU A 72 1.32 -8.12 14.37
C LEU A 72 1.01 -7.57 15.76
N GLY A 73 2.03 -7.11 16.47
CA GLY A 73 1.94 -6.31 17.66
C GLY A 73 2.90 -5.13 17.59
N ASP A 74 2.97 -4.32 18.63
CA ASP A 74 3.77 -3.10 18.74
C ASP A 74 5.23 -3.28 18.35
N ARG A 75 5.89 -4.35 18.85
CA ARG A 75 7.30 -4.64 18.56
C ARG A 75 7.58 -4.89 17.09
N LEU A 76 6.70 -5.62 16.39
CA LEU A 76 6.85 -5.88 14.96
C LEU A 76 6.52 -4.63 14.14
N ALA A 77 5.53 -3.86 14.55
CA ALA A 77 5.21 -2.58 13.94
C ALA A 77 6.36 -1.58 14.08
N GLN A 78 7.08 -1.59 15.22
CA GLN A 78 8.26 -0.76 15.42
C GLN A 78 9.39 -1.16 14.45
N ILE A 79 9.65 -2.45 14.22
CA ILE A 79 10.61 -2.91 13.20
C ILE A 79 10.26 -2.33 11.82
N ALA A 80 8.97 -2.37 11.43
CA ALA A 80 8.52 -1.79 10.18
C ALA A 80 8.80 -0.28 10.10
N CYS A 81 8.57 0.46 11.18
CA CYS A 81 8.88 1.89 11.27
C CYS A 81 10.38 2.15 11.12
N ASP A 82 11.22 1.44 11.87
CA ASP A 82 12.67 1.60 11.89
C ASP A 82 13.29 1.26 10.53
N ARG A 83 12.71 0.32 9.83
CA ARG A 83 13.07 -0.10 8.47
C ARG A 83 12.51 0.80 7.37
N GLY A 84 11.64 1.76 7.72
CA GLY A 84 11.05 2.70 6.77
C GLY A 84 10.03 2.07 5.80
N LEU A 85 9.29 1.04 6.23
CA LEU A 85 8.22 0.48 5.42
C LEU A 85 7.10 1.52 5.22
N ALA A 86 6.43 1.47 4.08
CA ALA A 86 5.29 2.34 3.80
C ALA A 86 4.04 1.94 4.59
N GLY A 87 3.84 0.63 4.77
CA GLY A 87 2.70 0.09 5.50
C GLY A 87 2.67 -1.43 5.58
N ILE A 88 1.64 -1.93 6.25
CA ILE A 88 1.35 -3.36 6.40
C ILE A 88 -0.14 -3.57 6.22
N ILE A 89 -0.53 -4.57 5.42
CA ILE A 89 -1.92 -5.00 5.23
C ILE A 89 -2.03 -6.47 5.67
N ILE A 90 -2.95 -6.77 6.58
CA ILE A 90 -3.06 -8.09 7.21
C ILE A 90 -4.47 -8.66 7.05
N HIS A 91 -4.60 -9.71 6.27
CA HIS A 91 -5.80 -10.55 6.25
C HIS A 91 -5.83 -11.45 7.49
N GLY A 92 -5.98 -10.83 8.63
CA GLY A 92 -5.92 -11.41 9.98
C GLY A 92 -6.03 -10.32 11.04
N CYS A 93 -5.71 -10.64 12.29
CA CYS A 93 -5.78 -9.70 13.41
C CYS A 93 -4.40 -9.17 13.84
N ILE A 94 -4.45 -8.01 14.46
CA ILE A 94 -3.34 -7.38 15.19
C ILE A 94 -3.65 -7.28 16.68
N ARG A 95 -2.67 -6.88 17.48
CA ARG A 95 -2.82 -6.48 18.89
C ARG A 95 -2.06 -5.19 19.15
N ASP A 96 -2.09 -4.69 20.36
CA ASP A 96 -1.42 -3.46 20.79
C ASP A 96 -1.81 -2.26 19.88
N SER A 97 -3.11 -2.20 19.51
CA SER A 97 -3.63 -1.27 18.51
C SER A 97 -3.50 0.20 18.91
N ALA A 98 -3.54 0.50 20.22
CA ALA A 98 -3.38 1.86 20.73
C ALA A 98 -1.94 2.38 20.52
N GLU A 99 -0.94 1.52 20.71
CA GLU A 99 0.48 1.81 20.50
C GLU A 99 0.75 1.96 19.00
N ILE A 100 0.26 1.02 18.17
CA ILE A 100 0.38 1.04 16.71
C ILE A 100 -0.25 2.32 16.14
N GLY A 101 -1.37 2.78 16.72
CA GLY A 101 -2.06 4.01 16.27
C GLY A 101 -1.23 5.29 16.44
N ARG A 102 -0.17 5.28 17.25
CA ARG A 102 0.76 6.42 17.44
C ARG A 102 1.98 6.36 16.52
N MET A 103 2.19 5.23 15.82
CA MET A 103 3.35 5.04 14.96
C MET A 103 3.13 5.69 13.58
N PRO A 104 4.16 6.28 12.94
CA PRO A 104 4.08 6.87 11.61
C PRO A 104 4.10 5.78 10.50
N LEU A 105 3.30 4.75 10.66
CA LEU A 105 3.18 3.56 9.81
C LEU A 105 1.73 3.36 9.37
N GLY A 106 1.52 2.99 8.10
CA GLY A 106 0.23 2.51 7.65
C GLY A 106 0.01 1.07 8.14
N VAL A 107 -1.08 0.80 8.84
CA VAL A 107 -1.44 -0.57 9.25
C VAL A 107 -2.93 -0.78 9.02
N MET A 108 -3.25 -1.77 8.20
CA MET A 108 -4.62 -2.21 7.96
C MET A 108 -4.78 -3.68 8.33
N ALA A 109 -5.85 -4.04 9.00
CA ALA A 109 -6.18 -5.41 9.40
C ALA A 109 -7.69 -5.63 9.45
N ILE A 110 -8.14 -6.88 9.47
CA ILE A 110 -9.57 -7.20 9.57
C ILE A 110 -10.10 -7.12 11.01
N GLY A 111 -9.21 -6.94 12.01
CA GLY A 111 -9.61 -6.80 13.39
C GLY A 111 -8.45 -6.88 14.36
N THR A 112 -8.78 -6.94 15.65
CA THR A 112 -7.83 -7.11 16.76
C THR A 112 -8.08 -8.40 17.51
N CYS A 113 -7.00 -8.99 18.07
CA CYS A 113 -7.06 -10.14 18.95
C CYS A 113 -5.91 -10.06 19.96
N PRO A 114 -6.11 -10.19 21.29
CA PRO A 114 -5.03 -10.11 22.26
C PRO A 114 -4.15 -11.36 22.30
N VAL A 115 -4.58 -12.46 21.72
CA VAL A 115 -3.87 -13.75 21.75
C VAL A 115 -2.65 -13.72 20.83
N LYS A 116 -1.51 -14.18 21.32
CA LYS A 116 -0.26 -14.32 20.56
C LYS A 116 -0.39 -15.42 19.50
N SER A 117 0.22 -15.21 18.35
CA SER A 117 0.43 -16.25 17.35
C SER A 117 1.48 -17.28 17.80
N LYS A 118 1.46 -18.44 17.14
CA LYS A 118 2.50 -19.47 17.24
C LYS A 118 3.83 -18.93 16.67
N LYS A 119 4.92 -19.71 16.90
CA LYS A 119 6.26 -19.41 16.42
C LYS A 119 6.90 -20.71 15.89
N GLU A 120 6.26 -21.31 14.91
CA GLU A 120 6.68 -22.57 14.30
C GLU A 120 7.46 -22.33 12.99
N GLY A 121 7.38 -21.11 12.42
CA GLY A 121 8.03 -20.74 11.17
C GLY A 121 7.36 -21.37 9.93
N LYS A 122 6.07 -21.70 10.04
CA LYS A 122 5.31 -22.29 8.94
C LYS A 122 4.67 -21.24 8.05
N GLY A 123 4.78 -21.43 6.74
CA GLY A 123 4.23 -20.53 5.72
C GLY A 123 5.14 -20.38 4.52
N ALA A 124 4.94 -19.31 3.75
CA ALA A 124 5.75 -18.98 2.60
C ALA A 124 5.91 -17.47 2.46
N ARG A 125 7.01 -17.03 1.85
CA ARG A 125 7.26 -15.62 1.51
C ARG A 125 7.39 -15.48 -0.01
N ASP A 126 7.15 -14.28 -0.47
CA ASP A 126 7.31 -13.89 -1.88
C ASP A 126 6.49 -14.79 -2.84
N VAL A 127 5.31 -15.19 -2.38
CA VAL A 127 4.32 -15.97 -3.13
C VAL A 127 3.14 -15.11 -3.51
N VAL A 128 2.44 -15.49 -4.58
CA VAL A 128 1.18 -14.84 -4.95
C VAL A 128 0.11 -15.20 -3.92
N LEU A 129 -0.63 -14.20 -3.44
CA LEU A 129 -1.74 -14.38 -2.53
C LEU A 129 -3.05 -14.03 -3.25
N GLU A 130 -4.15 -14.68 -2.84
CA GLU A 130 -5.48 -14.42 -3.37
C GLU A 130 -6.47 -14.28 -2.22
N PHE A 131 -6.92 -13.07 -1.95
CA PHE A 131 -7.97 -12.77 -0.99
C PHE A 131 -8.62 -11.40 -1.29
N GLY A 132 -9.86 -11.22 -0.86
CA GLY A 132 -10.59 -9.98 -1.04
C GLY A 132 -10.86 -9.62 -2.51
N GLY A 133 -11.00 -10.62 -3.38
CA GLY A 133 -11.20 -10.40 -4.83
C GLY A 133 -9.97 -9.89 -5.57
N VAL A 134 -8.81 -9.84 -4.90
CA VAL A 134 -7.56 -9.28 -5.44
C VAL A 134 -6.47 -10.34 -5.47
N ARG A 135 -5.67 -10.30 -6.54
CA ARG A 135 -4.43 -11.05 -6.67
C ARG A 135 -3.25 -10.17 -6.27
N TRP A 136 -2.59 -10.54 -5.17
CA TRP A 136 -1.46 -9.83 -4.57
C TRP A 136 -0.15 -10.44 -5.06
N GLU A 137 0.49 -9.82 -6.03
CA GLU A 137 1.76 -10.31 -6.58
C GLU A 137 2.95 -9.55 -5.97
N PRO A 138 4.03 -10.24 -5.58
CA PRO A 138 5.27 -9.57 -5.21
C PRO A 138 5.75 -8.63 -6.31
N GLY A 139 6.05 -7.38 -5.95
CA GLY A 139 6.46 -6.33 -6.90
C GLY A 139 5.33 -5.55 -7.56
N ALA A 140 4.08 -6.00 -7.50
CA ALA A 140 2.91 -5.17 -7.81
C ALA A 140 2.82 -3.98 -6.85
N TYR A 141 1.93 -3.05 -7.09
CA TYR A 141 1.83 -1.80 -6.33
C TYR A 141 0.48 -1.67 -5.65
N VAL A 142 0.47 -1.27 -4.39
CA VAL A 142 -0.76 -1.07 -3.62
C VAL A 142 -0.91 0.38 -3.19
N TYR A 143 -2.15 0.86 -3.18
CA TYR A 143 -2.57 2.15 -2.65
C TYR A 143 -3.70 1.91 -1.65
N ALA A 144 -3.57 2.52 -0.49
CA ALA A 144 -4.49 2.33 0.63
C ALA A 144 -4.79 3.67 1.32
N ASP A 145 -6.05 3.92 1.60
CA ASP A 145 -6.53 5.07 2.37
C ASP A 145 -7.82 4.75 3.14
N ALA A 146 -8.56 5.78 3.57
CA ALA A 146 -9.81 5.60 4.33
C ALA A 146 -10.95 4.97 3.51
N ASP A 147 -10.92 5.09 2.19
CA ASP A 147 -11.98 4.59 1.30
C ASP A 147 -11.74 3.13 0.90
N GLY A 148 -10.49 2.63 0.98
CA GLY A 148 -10.18 1.23 0.69
C GLY A 148 -8.77 0.96 0.24
N VAL A 149 -8.61 -0.19 -0.42
CA VAL A 149 -7.33 -0.70 -0.92
C VAL A 149 -7.48 -1.07 -2.39
N VAL A 150 -6.57 -0.56 -3.22
CA VAL A 150 -6.49 -0.90 -4.65
C VAL A 150 -5.10 -1.35 -5.02
N VAL A 151 -5.01 -2.29 -5.97
CA VAL A 151 -3.75 -2.89 -6.43
C VAL A 151 -3.61 -2.68 -7.93
N ALA A 152 -2.38 -2.34 -8.36
CA ALA A 152 -1.99 -2.22 -9.75
C ALA A 152 -0.73 -3.04 -10.03
N ASN A 153 -0.53 -3.49 -11.26
CA ASN A 153 0.67 -4.24 -11.65
C ASN A 153 1.95 -3.38 -11.67
N LYS A 154 1.81 -2.05 -11.57
CA LYS A 154 2.92 -1.07 -11.62
C LYS A 154 2.59 0.20 -10.82
N ASP A 155 3.60 1.02 -10.57
CA ASP A 155 3.41 2.34 -9.95
C ASP A 155 2.71 3.31 -10.92
N LEU A 156 1.42 3.57 -10.66
CA LEU A 156 0.60 4.49 -11.45
C LEU A 156 0.92 5.95 -11.15
N LEU A 157 1.40 6.28 -9.95
CA LEU A 157 1.76 7.66 -9.60
C LEU A 157 2.99 8.11 -10.39
N ARG A 158 3.97 7.24 -10.56
CA ARG A 158 5.15 7.50 -11.39
C ARG A 158 4.77 7.69 -12.86
N LYS A 159 3.87 6.84 -13.38
CA LYS A 159 3.36 6.97 -14.76
C LYS A 159 2.69 8.33 -15.00
N MET A 160 1.91 8.83 -14.04
CA MET A 160 1.23 10.13 -14.15
C MET A 160 2.22 11.30 -14.16
N VAL A 161 3.31 11.21 -13.39
CA VAL A 161 4.38 12.22 -13.37
C VAL A 161 5.17 12.19 -14.69
N ASP A 162 5.55 11.01 -15.16
CA ASP A 162 6.32 10.84 -16.40
C ASP A 162 5.48 11.16 -17.65
N GLY A 163 4.18 10.86 -17.63
CA GLY A 163 3.23 11.21 -18.69
C GLY A 163 2.94 12.70 -18.82
N CYS A 164 3.09 13.46 -17.73
CA CYS A 164 2.99 14.93 -17.73
C CYS A 164 4.31 15.61 -18.13
N GLY A 165 5.42 14.87 -18.22
CA GLY A 165 6.78 15.39 -18.37
C GLY A 165 7.41 15.32 -19.75
N ARG A 166 6.76 14.79 -20.79
CA ARG A 166 7.28 14.87 -22.17
C ARG A 166 6.56 15.92 -23.00
N VAL A 167 6.81 17.17 -22.68
CA VAL A 167 6.73 18.20 -23.69
C VAL A 167 8.02 18.08 -24.51
N SER A 168 7.96 17.51 -25.72
CA SER A 168 9.04 17.62 -26.68
C SER A 168 9.22 19.10 -27.02
N PHE A 169 10.32 19.68 -26.56
CA PHE A 169 10.74 20.99 -26.99
C PHE A 169 11.13 20.91 -28.47
N ASN A 170 10.19 21.23 -29.36
CA ASN A 170 10.53 21.55 -30.73
C ASN A 170 11.11 22.97 -30.72
N THR A 171 12.39 23.12 -31.02
CA THR A 171 13.19 24.34 -30.97
C THR A 171 12.83 25.31 -32.13
N THR A 172 11.56 25.67 -32.25
CA THR A 172 11.16 26.81 -33.06
C THR A 172 10.10 27.61 -32.32
N ASN A 173 10.61 28.61 -31.61
CA ASN A 173 9.93 29.83 -31.17
C ASN A 173 8.47 29.73 -30.71
N ARG A 174 8.25 29.54 -29.40
CA ARG A 174 7.26 30.25 -28.56
C ARG A 174 7.15 29.59 -27.19
N LEU A 175 7.46 30.33 -26.13
CA LEU A 175 7.30 29.92 -24.74
C LEU A 175 5.81 29.73 -24.41
N ARG A 176 5.42 28.51 -24.10
CA ARG A 176 4.09 28.20 -23.56
C ARG A 176 4.23 27.93 -22.07
N ARG A 177 3.53 28.68 -21.24
CA ARG A 177 3.50 28.51 -19.80
C ARG A 177 2.25 27.71 -19.43
N TRP A 178 2.45 26.54 -18.83
CA TRP A 178 1.36 25.71 -18.30
C TRP A 178 1.03 26.14 -16.89
N ARG A 179 -0.25 26.32 -16.60
CA ARG A 179 -0.74 26.55 -15.23
C ARG A 179 -1.52 25.33 -14.79
N TRP A 180 -1.03 24.70 -13.72
CA TRP A 180 -1.71 23.56 -13.10
C TRP A 180 -2.78 24.07 -12.13
N ASN A 181 -4.00 23.56 -12.21
CA ASN A 181 -5.13 23.97 -11.38
C ASN A 181 -5.76 22.78 -10.67
N GLY A 182 -4.97 21.86 -10.13
CA GLY A 182 -5.37 20.85 -9.12
C GLY A 182 -6.46 19.85 -9.49
N ARG A 183 -7.14 19.98 -10.62
CA ARG A 183 -8.26 19.09 -10.95
C ARG A 183 -8.46 18.69 -12.41
N LYS A 184 -7.77 19.26 -13.37
CA LYS A 184 -7.71 18.82 -14.79
C LYS A 184 -6.65 19.63 -15.52
N CYS A 185 -6.00 19.00 -16.51
CA CYS A 185 -5.17 19.72 -17.48
C CYS A 185 -6.11 20.45 -18.46
N VAL A 186 -6.49 21.69 -18.15
CA VAL A 186 -7.42 22.45 -18.96
C VAL A 186 -6.72 23.70 -19.49
N HIS A 187 -6.60 23.74 -20.81
CA HIS A 187 -6.25 24.90 -21.66
C HIS A 187 -4.80 25.34 -21.75
N CYS A 188 -4.35 25.25 -22.98
CA CYS A 188 -3.19 25.97 -23.52
C CYS A 188 -3.57 27.45 -23.70
N ILE A 189 -3.05 28.36 -22.88
CA ILE A 189 -3.23 29.79 -23.11
C ILE A 189 -2.13 30.27 -24.02
N GLN A 190 -2.49 30.77 -25.20
CA GLN A 190 -1.61 31.40 -26.15
C GLN A 190 -1.49 32.89 -25.75
N ILE A 191 -0.31 33.29 -25.27
CA ILE A 191 -0.03 34.72 -25.01
C ILE A 191 0.62 35.27 -26.28
N ASN A 192 -0.07 36.14 -26.95
CA ASN A 192 0.50 36.99 -27.99
C ASN A 192 1.19 38.18 -27.28
N LEU A 193 2.48 38.33 -27.53
CA LEU A 193 3.22 39.57 -27.32
C LEU A 193 3.22 40.38 -28.61
#